data_dac52b8623cba32aac5cdfbec846214a
#
_entry.id   dac52b8623cba32aac5cdfbec846214a
#
_cell.length_a   1.000
_cell.length_b   1.000
_cell.length_c   1.000
_cell.angle_alpha   90.00
_cell.angle_beta   90.00
_cell.angle_gamma   90.00
#
_symmetry.space_group_name_H-M   'P 1'
#
loop_
_entity.id
_entity.type
_entity.pdbx_description
1 polymer ?
#
loop_
_entity_poly.entity_id
_entity_poly.type
_entity_poly.pdbx_seq_one_letter_code
_entity_poly.pdbx_strand_id
1 'polypeptide(L)'
;PGTIKETREFISKYDGVDGFKLYGFERFIYQFISDNYPEDQIEFDISKIKLVTIDIETKSENGFPDVESASEEILLVTIQDYTTKEIITWGTKSFNNTHDNVDYRLCNDEHHLLNSFIQWWIENTPDVVTGWNCEFFDIPYIAGRLNRVLGAKLMKRLSPWGLVTQSDIVVRGRKNFIVDIGGVSVLDYMRLYKWSPGTPNQESFRLDYIAQQELGQQ
;
A
#
# COMPACT_ATOMS: atom_id res chain seq x y z
N PRO A 1 15.87 30.31 12.04
CA PRO A 1 15.58 28.92 11.78
C PRO A 1 14.31 28.56 12.53
N GLY A 2 13.25 28.26 11.81
CA GLY A 2 11.96 27.82 12.35
C GLY A 2 11.76 26.32 12.18
N THR A 3 10.67 25.82 12.74
CA THR A 3 10.21 24.45 12.51
C THR A 3 9.71 24.29 11.05
N ILE A 4 9.60 23.07 10.55
CA ILE A 4 9.02 22.77 9.22
C ILE A 4 7.61 23.35 9.10
N LYS A 5 6.83 23.33 10.19
CA LYS A 5 5.49 23.90 10.24
C LYS A 5 5.50 25.41 10.04
N GLU A 6 6.32 26.13 10.80
CA GLU A 6 6.47 27.59 10.69
C GLU A 6 6.98 28.01 9.30
N THR A 7 7.89 27.22 8.73
CA THR A 7 8.41 27.48 7.37
C THR A 7 7.30 27.32 6.33
N ARG A 8 6.48 26.28 6.42
CA ARG A 8 5.34 26.08 5.52
C ARG A 8 4.28 27.18 5.66
N GLU A 9 3.98 27.59 6.88
CA GLU A 9 3.06 28.70 7.15
C GLU A 9 3.61 30.02 6.56
N PHE A 10 4.92 30.26 6.70
CA PHE A 10 5.56 31.42 6.10
C PHE A 10 5.49 31.40 4.58
N ILE A 11 5.84 30.28 3.95
CA ILE A 11 5.75 30.11 2.49
C ILE A 11 4.31 30.35 2.02
N SER A 12 3.33 29.67 2.62
CA SER A 12 1.91 29.83 2.25
C SER A 12 1.39 31.27 2.40
N LYS A 13 1.92 32.02 3.37
CA LYS A 13 1.52 33.41 3.60
C LYS A 13 2.05 34.38 2.55
N TYR A 14 3.24 34.12 2.02
CA TYR A 14 3.95 35.06 1.14
C TYR A 14 4.07 34.55 -0.29
N ASP A 15 3.64 33.34 -0.59
CA ASP A 15 3.58 32.80 -1.94
C ASP A 15 2.58 33.60 -2.78
N GLY A 16 3.01 34.04 -3.96
CA GLY A 16 2.21 34.86 -4.86
C GLY A 16 2.03 36.35 -4.45
N VAL A 17 2.66 36.82 -3.38
CA VAL A 17 2.62 38.23 -3.01
C VAL A 17 3.51 39.03 -3.97
N ASP A 18 2.92 40.03 -4.64
CA ASP A 18 3.63 40.87 -5.62
C ASP A 18 4.80 41.60 -5.00
N GLY A 19 5.95 41.53 -5.65
CA GLY A 19 7.20 42.10 -5.17
C GLY A 19 7.92 41.33 -4.07
N PHE A 20 7.35 40.25 -3.55
CA PHE A 20 7.98 39.38 -2.54
C PHE A 20 8.44 38.06 -3.16
N LYS A 21 9.76 37.88 -3.27
CA LYS A 21 10.33 36.64 -3.82
C LYS A 21 10.68 35.68 -2.70
N LEU A 22 10.09 34.51 -2.69
CA LEU A 22 10.48 33.38 -1.85
C LEU A 22 11.61 32.61 -2.55
N TYR A 23 12.66 32.33 -1.80
CA TYR A 23 13.76 31.49 -2.25
C TYR A 23 13.88 30.31 -1.31
N GLY A 24 14.04 29.11 -1.88
CA GLY A 24 14.25 27.90 -1.12
C GLY A 24 13.70 26.69 -1.87
N PHE A 25 13.94 25.51 -1.30
CA PHE A 25 13.47 24.27 -1.81
C PHE A 25 12.44 23.69 -0.83
N GLU A 26 11.20 23.53 -1.27
CA GLU A 26 10.09 23.13 -0.40
C GLU A 26 10.14 21.65 0.01
N ARG A 27 10.86 20.84 -0.75
CA ARG A 27 10.97 19.39 -0.50
C ARG A 27 12.14 19.10 0.45
N PHE A 28 12.02 19.50 1.70
CA PHE A 28 13.06 19.41 2.74
C PHE A 28 13.65 18.01 2.91
N ILE A 29 12.90 16.95 2.62
CA ILE A 29 13.36 15.56 2.70
C ILE A 29 14.52 15.33 1.72
N TYR A 30 14.38 15.79 0.48
CA TYR A 30 15.44 15.64 -0.53
C TYR A 30 16.67 16.47 -0.20
N GLN A 31 16.47 17.66 0.36
CA GLN A 31 17.60 18.49 0.84
C GLN A 31 18.33 17.78 1.99
N PHE A 32 17.59 17.24 2.96
CA PHE A 32 18.18 16.47 4.06
C PHE A 32 18.97 15.26 3.55
N ILE A 33 18.42 14.50 2.58
CA ILE A 33 19.10 13.36 1.98
C ILE A 33 20.39 13.83 1.27
N SER A 34 20.32 14.85 0.44
CA SER A 34 21.48 15.40 -0.28
C SER A 34 22.59 15.91 0.65
N ASP A 35 22.21 16.55 1.76
CA ASP A 35 23.16 17.12 2.71
C ASP A 35 23.85 16.07 3.60
N ASN A 36 23.16 14.95 3.87
CA ASN A 36 23.64 13.93 4.82
C ASN A 36 24.14 12.65 4.16
N TYR A 37 23.77 12.41 2.89
CA TYR A 37 24.12 11.20 2.15
C TYR A 37 24.67 11.57 0.77
N PRO A 38 25.98 11.90 0.66
CA PRO A 38 26.64 12.16 -0.63
C PRO A 38 26.53 10.98 -1.58
N GLU A 39 26.42 11.22 -2.88
CA GLU A 39 26.16 10.20 -3.91
C GLU A 39 27.20 9.07 -3.92
N ASP A 40 28.45 9.36 -3.57
CA ASP A 40 29.54 8.38 -3.48
C ASP A 40 29.43 7.42 -2.28
N GLN A 41 28.50 7.66 -1.35
CA GLN A 41 28.26 6.84 -0.14
C GLN A 41 26.94 6.08 -0.19
N ILE A 42 26.15 6.22 -1.26
CA ILE A 42 24.86 5.56 -1.39
C ILE A 42 25.02 4.32 -2.29
N GLU A 43 25.01 3.15 -1.67
CA GLU A 43 24.93 1.88 -2.37
C GLU A 43 23.48 1.33 -2.26
N PHE A 44 22.90 1.00 -3.41
CA PHE A 44 21.59 0.34 -3.44
C PHE A 44 21.73 -1.12 -3.01
N ASP A 45 21.05 -1.50 -1.94
CA ASP A 45 21.01 -2.87 -1.44
C ASP A 45 19.56 -3.29 -1.20
N ILE A 46 19.03 -4.09 -2.14
CA ILE A 46 17.65 -4.58 -2.08
C ILE A 46 17.38 -5.42 -0.83
N SER A 47 18.39 -6.05 -0.25
CA SER A 47 18.22 -6.88 0.95
C SER A 47 17.83 -6.07 2.19
N LYS A 48 18.08 -4.77 2.17
CA LYS A 48 17.70 -3.83 3.24
C LYS A 48 16.28 -3.28 3.09
N ILE A 49 15.62 -3.58 1.96
CA ILE A 49 14.26 -3.11 1.67
C ILE A 49 13.30 -4.27 1.92
N LYS A 50 12.41 -4.10 2.89
CA LYS A 50 11.35 -5.07 3.13
C LYS A 50 10.22 -4.85 2.14
N LEU A 51 10.18 -5.69 1.11
CA LEU A 51 9.15 -5.69 0.08
C LEU A 51 8.21 -6.87 0.29
N VAL A 52 6.91 -6.59 0.31
CA VAL A 52 5.88 -7.63 0.42
C VAL A 52 4.86 -7.50 -0.70
N THR A 53 4.35 -8.64 -1.15
CA THR A 53 3.15 -8.70 -1.99
C THR A 53 1.94 -8.94 -1.11
N ILE A 54 0.84 -8.23 -1.37
CA ILE A 54 -0.42 -8.38 -0.63
C ILE A 54 -1.57 -8.70 -1.58
N ASP A 55 -2.51 -9.51 -1.08
CA ASP A 55 -3.75 -9.84 -1.76
C ASP A 55 -4.84 -10.12 -0.73
N ILE A 56 -6.11 -9.79 -1.03
CA ILE A 56 -7.25 -10.02 -0.15
C ILE A 56 -8.39 -10.70 -0.87
N GLU A 57 -9.16 -11.50 -0.11
CA GLU A 57 -10.44 -12.02 -0.56
C GLU A 57 -11.55 -11.53 0.35
N THR A 58 -12.64 -11.05 -0.25
CA THR A 58 -13.78 -10.47 0.46
C THR A 58 -15.07 -11.26 0.17
N LYS A 59 -16.07 -11.12 1.04
CA LYS A 59 -17.43 -11.46 0.66
C LYS A 59 -17.87 -10.58 -0.52
N SER A 60 -18.76 -11.13 -1.35
CA SER A 60 -19.34 -10.44 -2.52
C SER A 60 -20.84 -10.77 -2.68
N GLU A 61 -21.59 -10.65 -1.58
CA GLU A 61 -23.02 -10.99 -1.58
C GLU A 61 -23.85 -10.06 -2.47
N ASN A 62 -23.42 -8.81 -2.61
CA ASN A 62 -24.14 -7.76 -3.35
C ASN A 62 -23.39 -7.31 -4.64
N GLY A 63 -22.56 -8.17 -5.21
CA GLY A 63 -21.73 -7.86 -6.36
C GLY A 63 -20.29 -7.49 -5.97
N PHE A 64 -19.57 -6.78 -6.85
CA PHE A 64 -18.17 -6.41 -6.56
C PHE A 64 -18.11 -5.44 -5.37
N PRO A 65 -17.27 -5.72 -4.35
CA PRO A 65 -17.20 -4.91 -3.14
C PRO A 65 -16.79 -3.47 -3.43
N ASP A 66 -17.54 -2.54 -2.87
CA ASP A 66 -17.23 -1.12 -2.95
C ASP A 66 -16.14 -0.72 -1.96
N VAL A 67 -15.08 -0.15 -2.47
CA VAL A 67 -13.85 0.17 -1.71
C VAL A 67 -14.08 1.32 -0.72
N GLU A 68 -14.88 2.32 -1.08
CA GLU A 68 -15.11 3.50 -0.24
C GLU A 68 -15.94 3.14 1.00
N SER A 69 -16.97 2.33 0.82
CA SER A 69 -17.79 1.85 1.95
C SER A 69 -17.14 0.70 2.71
N ALA A 70 -16.34 -0.14 2.04
CA ALA A 70 -15.75 -1.37 2.57
C ALA A 70 -16.75 -2.14 3.45
N SER A 71 -17.95 -2.43 2.90
CA SER A 71 -19.08 -2.96 3.66
C SER A 71 -18.98 -4.46 3.93
N GLU A 72 -18.44 -5.21 2.97
CA GLU A 72 -18.34 -6.66 3.03
C GLU A 72 -17.11 -7.11 3.84
N GLU A 73 -17.22 -8.27 4.52
CA GLU A 73 -16.13 -8.79 5.34
C GLU A 73 -14.95 -9.28 4.50
N ILE A 74 -13.73 -9.08 5.02
CA ILE A 74 -12.53 -9.73 4.51
C ILE A 74 -12.52 -11.18 5.01
N LEU A 75 -12.35 -12.11 4.08
CA LEU A 75 -12.30 -13.55 4.35
C LEU A 75 -10.88 -14.08 4.44
N LEU A 76 -9.98 -13.51 3.63
CA LEU A 76 -8.56 -13.84 3.59
C LEU A 76 -7.72 -12.57 3.44
N VAL A 77 -6.57 -12.54 4.08
CA VAL A 77 -5.47 -11.64 3.78
C VAL A 77 -4.22 -12.48 3.59
N THR A 78 -3.54 -12.30 2.48
CA THR A 78 -2.29 -13.01 2.18
C THR A 78 -1.15 -12.02 1.98
N ILE A 79 -0.01 -12.29 2.58
CA ILE A 79 1.24 -11.57 2.36
C ILE A 79 2.32 -12.56 1.96
N GLN A 80 3.10 -12.19 0.95
CA GLN A 80 4.34 -12.89 0.62
C GLN A 80 5.54 -11.95 0.79
N ASP A 81 6.52 -12.37 1.56
CA ASP A 81 7.81 -11.68 1.65
C ASP A 81 8.62 -11.93 0.38
N TYR A 82 9.12 -10.85 -0.24
CA TYR A 82 9.87 -10.96 -1.49
C TYR A 82 11.22 -11.66 -1.32
N THR A 83 11.87 -11.51 -0.19
CA THR A 83 13.21 -12.04 0.06
C THR A 83 13.17 -13.51 0.47
N THR A 84 12.34 -13.84 1.47
CA THR A 84 12.26 -15.21 2.01
C THR A 84 11.34 -16.11 1.20
N LYS A 85 10.42 -15.54 0.41
CA LYS A 85 9.33 -16.23 -0.30
C LYS A 85 8.33 -16.92 0.63
N GLU A 86 8.39 -16.66 1.91
CA GLU A 86 7.39 -17.12 2.87
C GLU A 86 6.06 -16.43 2.62
N ILE A 87 4.99 -17.19 2.72
CA ILE A 87 3.61 -16.72 2.56
C ILE A 87 2.91 -16.85 3.90
N ILE A 88 2.30 -15.78 4.36
CA ILE A 88 1.44 -15.79 5.53
C ILE A 88 0.02 -15.47 5.07
N THR A 89 -0.92 -16.33 5.43
CA THR A 89 -2.34 -16.15 5.11
C THR A 89 -3.18 -16.21 6.38
N TRP A 90 -3.91 -15.15 6.67
CA TRP A 90 -4.97 -15.14 7.68
C TRP A 90 -6.29 -15.43 7.02
N GLY A 91 -7.02 -16.41 7.52
CA GLY A 91 -8.29 -16.81 6.94
C GLY A 91 -9.33 -17.22 7.99
N THR A 92 -10.62 -17.03 7.66
CA THR A 92 -11.74 -17.33 8.56
C THR A 92 -12.30 -18.75 8.37
N LYS A 93 -11.77 -19.51 7.41
CA LYS A 93 -12.18 -20.90 7.15
C LYS A 93 -10.99 -21.83 7.23
N SER A 94 -11.23 -23.08 7.66
CA SER A 94 -10.17 -24.09 7.67
C SER A 94 -9.66 -24.36 6.25
N PHE A 95 -8.35 -24.46 6.13
CA PHE A 95 -7.65 -24.79 4.90
C PHE A 95 -6.64 -25.91 5.17
N ASN A 96 -6.62 -26.92 4.30
CA ASN A 96 -5.63 -27.98 4.39
C ASN A 96 -4.36 -27.55 3.64
N ASN A 97 -3.43 -26.95 4.39
CA ASN A 97 -2.17 -26.49 3.82
C ASN A 97 -1.27 -27.68 3.46
N THR A 98 -0.84 -27.74 2.20
CA THR A 98 0.09 -28.74 1.67
C THR A 98 1.43 -28.12 1.22
N HIS A 99 1.64 -26.84 1.46
CA HIS A 99 2.83 -26.09 1.04
C HIS A 99 3.68 -25.71 2.25
N ASP A 100 4.94 -26.07 2.24
CA ASP A 100 5.87 -25.86 3.36
C ASP A 100 6.20 -24.36 3.60
N ASN A 101 6.09 -23.53 2.58
CA ASN A 101 6.37 -22.10 2.64
C ASN A 101 5.14 -21.24 2.96
N VAL A 102 4.02 -21.85 3.30
CA VAL A 102 2.76 -21.15 3.65
C VAL A 102 2.46 -21.34 5.14
N ASP A 103 2.43 -20.23 5.88
CA ASP A 103 1.93 -20.16 7.26
C ASP A 103 0.45 -19.74 7.22
N TYR A 104 -0.46 -20.73 7.30
CA TYR A 104 -1.89 -20.46 7.34
C TYR A 104 -2.38 -20.28 8.77
N ARG A 105 -2.90 -19.10 9.07
CA ARG A 105 -3.40 -18.69 10.38
C ARG A 105 -4.92 -18.66 10.40
N LEU A 106 -5.52 -19.70 10.96
CA LEU A 106 -6.97 -19.79 11.11
C LEU A 106 -7.47 -18.78 12.15
N CYS A 107 -8.41 -17.93 11.75
CA CYS A 107 -9.05 -16.93 12.58
C CYS A 107 -10.53 -17.31 12.80
N ASN A 108 -11.07 -16.99 13.97
CA ASN A 108 -12.46 -17.34 14.32
C ASN A 108 -13.48 -16.51 13.54
N ASP A 109 -13.12 -15.25 13.25
CA ASP A 109 -13.94 -14.27 12.53
C ASP A 109 -13.05 -13.18 11.93
N GLU A 110 -13.65 -12.21 11.25
CA GLU A 110 -12.93 -11.08 10.66
C GLU A 110 -12.24 -10.20 11.71
N HIS A 111 -12.86 -10.00 12.88
CA HIS A 111 -12.25 -9.21 13.95
C HIS A 111 -10.90 -9.82 14.39
N HIS A 112 -10.88 -11.14 14.60
CA HIS A 112 -9.65 -11.88 14.91
C HIS A 112 -8.64 -11.81 13.76
N LEU A 113 -9.10 -11.98 12.52
CA LEU A 113 -8.26 -11.88 11.31
C LEU A 113 -7.57 -10.52 11.24
N LEU A 114 -8.34 -9.42 11.26
CA LEU A 114 -7.81 -8.06 11.15
C LEU A 114 -6.90 -7.69 12.32
N ASN A 115 -7.22 -8.13 13.55
CA ASN A 115 -6.38 -7.89 14.71
C ASN A 115 -5.04 -8.63 14.60
N SER A 116 -5.07 -9.90 14.17
CA SER A 116 -3.87 -10.72 13.97
C SER A 116 -2.98 -10.17 12.86
N PHE A 117 -3.60 -9.74 11.73
CA PHE A 117 -2.93 -9.09 10.62
C PHE A 117 -2.26 -7.78 11.04
N ILE A 118 -2.98 -6.87 11.73
CA ILE A 118 -2.42 -5.57 12.08
C ILE A 118 -1.31 -5.69 13.14
N GLN A 119 -1.36 -6.66 14.05
CA GLN A 119 -0.26 -6.94 14.96
C GLN A 119 0.99 -7.38 14.21
N TRP A 120 0.85 -8.34 13.29
CA TRP A 120 1.96 -8.74 12.43
C TRP A 120 2.53 -7.56 11.63
N TRP A 121 1.65 -6.75 11.05
CA TRP A 121 2.04 -5.56 10.27
C TRP A 121 2.86 -4.56 11.09
N ILE A 122 2.45 -4.28 12.33
CA ILE A 122 3.16 -3.37 13.25
C ILE A 122 4.56 -3.88 13.56
N GLU A 123 4.71 -5.18 13.78
CA GLU A 123 5.99 -5.82 14.09
C GLU A 123 6.90 -5.94 12.86
N ASN A 124 6.28 -5.99 11.68
CA ASN A 124 6.92 -6.29 10.43
C ASN A 124 6.72 -5.23 9.34
N THR A 125 6.44 -4.00 9.70
CA THR A 125 6.09 -2.94 8.74
C THR A 125 6.97 -2.99 7.50
N PRO A 126 6.39 -3.17 6.29
CA PRO A 126 7.17 -3.19 5.06
C PRO A 126 7.57 -1.77 4.64
N ASP A 127 8.67 -1.67 3.90
CA ASP A 127 9.04 -0.43 3.21
C ASP A 127 8.24 -0.26 1.93
N VAL A 128 8.00 -1.38 1.24
CA VAL A 128 7.27 -1.43 -0.03
C VAL A 128 6.22 -2.52 -0.01
N VAL A 129 5.01 -2.16 -0.41
CA VAL A 129 3.90 -3.09 -0.66
C VAL A 129 3.58 -3.10 -2.14
N THR A 130 3.44 -4.28 -2.71
CA THR A 130 2.99 -4.48 -4.07
C THR A 130 1.84 -5.47 -4.13
N GLY A 131 1.17 -5.53 -5.26
CA GLY A 131 0.06 -6.44 -5.54
C GLY A 131 -0.57 -6.10 -6.88
N TRP A 132 -1.55 -6.87 -7.30
CA TRP A 132 -2.25 -6.63 -8.55
C TRP A 132 -3.50 -5.76 -8.31
N ASN A 133 -3.46 -4.50 -8.70
CA ASN A 133 -4.49 -3.49 -8.43
C ASN A 133 -4.60 -3.09 -6.95
N CYS A 134 -3.56 -3.36 -6.15
CA CYS A 134 -3.59 -3.18 -4.71
C CYS A 134 -3.72 -1.72 -4.26
N GLU A 135 -3.25 -0.75 -5.07
CA GLU A 135 -3.40 0.69 -4.80
C GLU A 135 -4.86 1.12 -4.78
N PHE A 136 -5.70 0.50 -5.64
CA PHE A 136 -7.11 0.88 -5.79
C PHE A 136 -8.11 -0.09 -5.16
N PHE A 137 -7.64 -1.24 -4.67
CA PHE A 137 -8.53 -2.22 -4.04
C PHE A 137 -8.01 -2.68 -2.67
N ASP A 138 -6.95 -3.48 -2.61
CA ASP A 138 -6.55 -4.19 -1.38
C ASP A 138 -6.22 -3.22 -0.24
N ILE A 139 -5.35 -2.25 -0.48
CA ILE A 139 -4.89 -1.31 0.55
C ILE A 139 -6.01 -0.42 1.06
N PRO A 140 -6.82 0.24 0.20
CA PRO A 140 -7.96 1.02 0.67
C PRO A 140 -9.01 0.18 1.37
N TYR A 141 -9.27 -1.04 0.89
CA TYR A 141 -10.25 -1.93 1.49
C TYR A 141 -9.83 -2.39 2.88
N ILE A 142 -8.57 -2.83 3.05
CA ILE A 142 -8.01 -3.17 4.36
C ILE A 142 -8.11 -1.99 5.33
N ALA A 143 -7.71 -0.79 4.90
CA ALA A 143 -7.78 0.40 5.73
C ALA A 143 -9.23 0.71 6.16
N GLY A 144 -10.19 0.61 5.22
CA GLY A 144 -11.61 0.77 5.48
C GLY A 144 -12.13 -0.25 6.50
N ARG A 145 -11.78 -1.54 6.34
CA ARG A 145 -12.19 -2.61 7.25
C ARG A 145 -11.56 -2.46 8.63
N LEU A 146 -10.25 -2.18 8.70
CA LEU A 146 -9.58 -1.89 9.98
C LEU A 146 -10.24 -0.74 10.74
N ASN A 147 -10.57 0.35 10.03
CA ASN A 147 -11.25 1.49 10.63
C ASN A 147 -12.66 1.12 11.14
N ARG A 148 -13.41 0.36 10.36
CA ARG A 148 -14.79 -0.03 10.68
C ARG A 148 -14.85 -1.04 11.83
N VAL A 149 -13.97 -2.04 11.84
CA VAL A 149 -14.04 -3.19 12.76
C VAL A 149 -13.21 -2.94 14.01
N LEU A 150 -12.01 -2.37 13.88
CA LEU A 150 -11.06 -2.18 14.98
C LEU A 150 -10.91 -0.71 15.40
N GLY A 151 -11.43 0.23 14.60
CA GLY A 151 -11.39 1.65 14.85
C GLY A 151 -10.15 2.38 14.31
N ALA A 152 -10.28 3.70 14.15
CA ALA A 152 -9.30 4.58 13.53
C ALA A 152 -7.91 4.53 14.19
N LYS A 153 -7.83 4.26 15.49
CA LYS A 153 -6.55 4.18 16.21
C LYS A 153 -5.69 3.01 15.71
N LEU A 154 -6.30 1.84 15.48
CA LEU A 154 -5.58 0.68 14.95
C LEU A 154 -5.33 0.82 13.45
N MET A 155 -6.30 1.33 12.68
CA MET A 155 -6.09 1.61 11.25
C MET A 155 -4.87 2.51 11.01
N LYS A 156 -4.67 3.55 11.81
CA LYS A 156 -3.48 4.42 11.71
C LYS A 156 -2.16 3.70 11.98
N ARG A 157 -2.17 2.52 12.60
CA ARG A 157 -0.97 1.71 12.82
C ARG A 157 -0.48 0.99 11.54
N LEU A 158 -1.20 1.09 10.43
CA LEU A 158 -0.65 0.76 9.11
C LEU A 158 0.60 1.61 8.80
N SER A 159 0.62 2.85 9.26
CA SER A 159 1.80 3.71 9.18
C SER A 159 2.66 3.59 10.44
N PRO A 160 3.99 3.41 10.31
CA PRO A 160 4.90 3.45 11.45
C PRO A 160 4.89 4.82 12.17
N TRP A 161 4.43 5.86 11.46
CA TRP A 161 4.34 7.23 11.99
C TRP A 161 2.91 7.64 12.37
N GLY A 162 1.93 6.73 12.21
CA GLY A 162 0.51 7.03 12.45
C GLY A 162 -0.11 7.98 11.42
N LEU A 163 0.52 8.14 10.27
CA LEU A 163 0.10 9.01 9.17
C LEU A 163 -0.57 8.18 8.08
N VAL A 164 -1.88 8.07 8.14
CA VAL A 164 -2.70 7.44 7.10
C VAL A 164 -3.70 8.46 6.61
N THR A 165 -3.65 8.78 5.32
CA THR A 165 -4.55 9.73 4.68
C THR A 165 -5.37 9.05 3.58
N GLN A 166 -6.59 9.49 3.42
CA GLN A 166 -7.53 8.99 2.41
C GLN A 166 -7.86 10.13 1.46
N SER A 167 -7.82 9.87 0.17
CA SER A 167 -8.11 10.88 -0.84
C SER A 167 -8.67 10.28 -2.12
N ASP A 168 -9.35 11.12 -2.88
CA ASP A 168 -9.81 10.79 -4.22
C ASP A 168 -8.80 11.30 -5.23
N ILE A 169 -8.47 10.45 -6.20
CA ILE A 169 -7.68 10.86 -7.35
C ILE A 169 -8.42 10.56 -8.64
N VAL A 170 -8.17 11.35 -9.67
CA VAL A 170 -8.73 11.11 -10.99
C VAL A 170 -7.67 10.53 -11.91
N VAL A 171 -7.88 9.28 -12.33
CA VAL A 171 -7.00 8.58 -13.28
C VAL A 171 -7.77 8.32 -14.56
N ARG A 172 -7.33 8.89 -15.67
CA ARG A 172 -7.99 8.77 -16.99
C ARG A 172 -9.50 9.09 -16.96
N GLY A 173 -9.88 10.15 -16.21
CA GLY A 173 -11.27 10.60 -16.08
C GLY A 173 -12.13 9.76 -15.12
N ARG A 174 -11.57 8.75 -14.46
CA ARG A 174 -12.27 7.96 -13.43
C ARG A 174 -11.79 8.35 -12.05
N LYS A 175 -12.75 8.61 -11.15
CA LYS A 175 -12.50 8.83 -9.72
C LYS A 175 -12.08 7.50 -9.10
N ASN A 176 -10.97 7.50 -8.35
CA ASN A 176 -10.50 6.37 -7.59
C ASN A 176 -10.22 6.82 -6.17
N PHE A 177 -10.55 5.97 -5.21
CA PHE A 177 -10.25 6.16 -3.80
C PHE A 177 -8.91 5.52 -3.47
N ILE A 178 -8.02 6.27 -2.85
CA ILE A 178 -6.70 5.78 -2.44
C ILE A 178 -6.43 6.03 -0.97
N VAL A 179 -5.54 5.23 -0.42
CA VAL A 179 -5.01 5.37 0.94
C VAL A 179 -3.50 5.51 0.87
N ASP A 180 -3.00 6.65 1.34
CA ASP A 180 -1.57 6.90 1.48
C ASP A 180 -1.13 6.56 2.91
N ILE A 181 -0.12 5.71 3.02
CA ILE A 181 0.42 5.21 4.28
C ILE A 181 1.82 5.81 4.46
N GLY A 182 1.92 6.84 5.30
CA GLY A 182 3.21 7.49 5.57
C GLY A 182 4.25 6.48 6.06
N GLY A 183 5.39 6.38 5.35
CA GLY A 183 6.47 5.43 5.64
C GLY A 183 6.37 4.09 4.93
N VAL A 184 5.31 3.84 4.15
CA VAL A 184 5.15 2.63 3.34
C VAL A 184 4.84 3.03 1.89
N SER A 185 5.64 2.59 0.95
CA SER A 185 5.42 2.85 -0.48
C SER A 185 4.52 1.78 -1.08
N VAL A 186 3.40 2.18 -1.69
CA VAL A 186 2.54 1.27 -2.44
C VAL A 186 2.93 1.32 -3.92
N LEU A 187 3.44 0.20 -4.45
CA LEU A 187 3.85 0.06 -5.84
C LEU A 187 2.96 -0.99 -6.53
N ASP A 188 1.86 -0.55 -7.10
CA ASP A 188 0.90 -1.41 -7.78
C ASP A 188 1.50 -2.07 -9.03
N TYR A 189 1.61 -3.41 -9.01
CA TYR A 189 2.25 -4.15 -10.10
C TYR A 189 1.45 -4.08 -11.41
N MET A 190 0.11 -4.07 -11.36
CA MET A 190 -0.72 -3.87 -12.55
C MET A 190 -0.44 -2.52 -13.20
N ARG A 191 -0.22 -1.49 -12.38
CA ARG A 191 0.10 -0.15 -12.86
C ARG A 191 1.49 -0.09 -13.48
N LEU A 192 2.49 -0.69 -12.83
CA LEU A 192 3.84 -0.83 -13.37
C LEU A 192 3.84 -1.60 -14.70
N TYR A 193 3.10 -2.71 -14.77
CA TYR A 193 2.95 -3.49 -15.99
C TYR A 193 2.36 -2.67 -17.15
N LYS A 194 1.26 -1.92 -16.88
CA LYS A 194 0.62 -1.05 -17.89
C LYS A 194 1.51 0.06 -18.43
N TRP A 195 2.48 0.52 -17.64
CA TRP A 195 3.36 1.63 -17.99
C TRP A 195 4.76 1.18 -18.42
N SER A 196 5.04 -0.12 -18.37
CA SER A 196 6.34 -0.65 -18.77
C SER A 196 6.55 -0.46 -20.28
N PRO A 197 7.69 0.11 -20.70
CA PRO A 197 8.03 0.21 -22.12
C PRO A 197 8.09 -1.18 -22.75
N GLY A 198 7.37 -1.36 -23.86
CA GLY A 198 7.34 -2.64 -24.57
C GLY A 198 6.19 -3.58 -24.19
N THR A 199 5.41 -3.26 -23.15
CA THR A 199 4.18 -4.00 -22.88
C THR A 199 3.17 -3.77 -24.00
N PRO A 200 2.72 -4.83 -24.72
CA PRO A 200 1.71 -4.68 -25.76
C PRO A 200 0.37 -4.26 -25.18
N ASN A 201 -0.45 -3.63 -26.01
CA ASN A 201 -1.82 -3.34 -25.61
C ASN A 201 -2.55 -4.65 -25.32
N GLN A 202 -3.10 -4.74 -24.10
CA GLN A 202 -3.84 -5.91 -23.65
C GLN A 202 -5.35 -5.67 -23.77
N GLU A 203 -6.09 -6.70 -24.14
CA GLU A 203 -7.56 -6.66 -24.19
C GLU A 203 -8.16 -6.58 -22.77
N SER A 204 -7.48 -7.20 -21.81
CA SER A 204 -7.85 -7.21 -20.41
C SER A 204 -6.64 -7.09 -19.51
N PHE A 205 -6.82 -6.45 -18.33
CA PHE A 205 -5.81 -6.40 -17.26
C PHE A 205 -6.23 -7.22 -16.04
N ARG A 206 -7.11 -8.21 -16.22
CA ARG A 206 -7.37 -9.21 -15.19
C ARG A 206 -6.13 -10.06 -14.99
N LEU A 207 -5.84 -10.41 -13.74
CA LEU A 207 -4.63 -11.14 -13.40
C LEU A 207 -4.54 -12.49 -14.13
N ASP A 208 -5.65 -13.23 -14.19
CA ASP A 208 -5.76 -14.51 -14.89
C ASP A 208 -5.41 -14.39 -16.38
N TYR A 209 -5.94 -13.35 -17.04
CA TYR A 209 -5.64 -13.08 -18.45
C TYR A 209 -4.16 -12.74 -18.67
N ILE A 210 -3.60 -11.87 -17.85
CA ILE A 210 -2.19 -11.48 -17.98
C ILE A 210 -1.27 -12.66 -17.65
N ALA A 211 -1.57 -13.45 -16.62
CA ALA A 211 -0.81 -14.64 -16.27
C ALA A 211 -0.79 -15.65 -17.43
N GLN A 212 -1.92 -15.84 -18.12
CA GLN A 212 -1.97 -16.71 -19.30
C GLN A 212 -1.12 -16.18 -20.45
N GLN A 213 -1.14 -14.85 -20.71
CA GLN A 213 -0.35 -14.24 -21.79
C GLN A 213 1.16 -14.30 -21.53
N GLU A 214 1.58 -14.02 -20.30
CA GLU A 214 2.99 -13.88 -19.95
C GLU A 214 3.63 -15.22 -19.55
N LEU A 215 2.90 -16.08 -18.86
CA LEU A 215 3.43 -17.31 -18.27
C LEU A 215 2.92 -18.58 -18.94
N GLY A 216 1.92 -18.48 -19.83
CA GLY A 216 1.25 -19.63 -20.43
C GLY A 216 0.51 -20.51 -19.41
N GLN A 217 0.16 -19.96 -18.23
CA GLN A 217 -0.52 -20.64 -17.13
C GLN A 217 -1.90 -20.02 -16.89
N GLN A 218 -2.85 -20.88 -16.58
CA GLN A 218 -4.16 -20.47 -16.09
C GLN A 218 -4.21 -20.56 -14.58
#